data_58bfacdd26562480317fbc2b99df0a5a
#
_entry.id   58bfacdd26562480317fbc2b99df0a5a
#
_cell.length_a   1.000
_cell.length_b   1.000
_cell.length_c   1.000
_cell.angle_alpha   90.00
_cell.angle_beta   90.00
_cell.angle_gamma   90.00
#
_symmetry.space_group_name_H-M   'P 1'
#
loop_
_entity.id
_entity.type
_entity.pdbx_description
1 polymer ?
#
loop_
_entity_poly.entity_id
_entity_poly.type
_entity_poly.pdbx_seq_one_letter_code
_entity_poly.pdbx_strand_id
1 'polypeptide(L)'
;MAEHDIEEKIESLRQIQMEIGPCEVITGGRDKKRFLLYQLELSMLKAERIDMIVSFLMESGVRMILDDLEQALNRGVKIRILTGNYLGITQPGALCLIKERLGDRVDLRFYNEKGRSFHPKAYIFRRKDLGEIYIGSSNV
;
A
#
# COMPACT_ATOMS: atom_id res chain seq x y z
N MET A 1 -11.28 -35.56 2.61
CA MET A 1 -10.40 -35.08 1.55
C MET A 1 -9.40 -36.18 1.27
N ALA A 2 -9.33 -36.67 0.05
CA ALA A 2 -8.40 -37.71 -0.31
C ALA A 2 -6.96 -37.19 -0.33
N GLU A 3 -5.98 -38.08 -0.09
CA GLU A 3 -4.56 -37.73 -0.06
C GLU A 3 -4.09 -37.06 -1.36
N HIS A 4 -4.65 -37.51 -2.48
CA HIS A 4 -4.42 -36.96 -3.82
C HIS A 4 -4.90 -35.48 -3.94
N ASP A 5 -6.05 -35.11 -3.34
CA ASP A 5 -6.56 -33.74 -3.36
C ASP A 5 -5.67 -32.76 -2.59
N ILE A 6 -4.98 -33.28 -1.57
CA ILE A 6 -4.04 -32.48 -0.76
C ILE A 6 -2.76 -32.22 -1.54
N GLU A 7 -2.24 -33.23 -2.24
CA GLU A 7 -1.03 -33.09 -3.07
C GLU A 7 -1.25 -32.10 -4.22
N GLU A 8 -2.38 -32.20 -4.92
CA GLU A 8 -2.75 -31.28 -6.00
C GLU A 8 -2.87 -29.82 -5.51
N LYS A 9 -3.46 -29.64 -4.32
CA LYS A 9 -3.58 -28.31 -3.70
C LYS A 9 -2.21 -27.74 -3.28
N ILE A 10 -1.32 -28.59 -2.75
CA ILE A 10 0.05 -28.20 -2.39
C ILE A 10 0.82 -27.77 -3.64
N GLU A 11 0.71 -28.50 -4.73
CA GLU A 11 1.40 -28.17 -5.98
C GLU A 11 0.87 -26.86 -6.59
N SER A 12 -0.45 -26.65 -6.58
CA SER A 12 -1.06 -25.40 -6.99
C SER A 12 -0.56 -24.21 -6.17
N LEU A 13 -0.43 -24.35 -4.85
CA LEU A 13 0.09 -23.30 -3.98
C LEU A 13 1.58 -23.03 -4.24
N ARG A 14 2.37 -24.06 -4.52
CA ARG A 14 3.78 -23.90 -4.92
C ARG A 14 3.93 -23.16 -6.23
N GLN A 15 3.09 -23.49 -7.21
CA GLN A 15 3.05 -22.80 -8.51
C GLN A 15 2.73 -21.31 -8.32
N ILE A 16 1.69 -20.98 -7.55
CA ILE A 16 1.32 -19.59 -7.23
C ILE A 16 2.48 -18.87 -6.54
N GLN A 17 3.18 -19.51 -5.62
CA GLN A 17 4.32 -18.93 -4.91
C GLN A 17 5.51 -18.66 -5.85
N MET A 18 5.74 -19.55 -6.81
CA MET A 18 6.77 -19.33 -7.85
C MET A 18 6.43 -18.19 -8.78
N GLU A 19 5.14 -17.99 -9.12
CA GLU A 19 4.66 -16.89 -9.96
C GLU A 19 4.66 -15.56 -9.22
N ILE A 20 4.35 -15.54 -7.92
CA ILE A 20 4.30 -14.33 -7.08
C ILE A 20 5.71 -13.91 -6.62
N GLY A 21 6.65 -14.85 -6.58
CA GLY A 21 7.99 -14.61 -6.06
C GLY A 21 8.10 -14.76 -4.53
N PRO A 22 9.24 -14.44 -3.95
CA PRO A 22 9.48 -14.63 -2.53
C PRO A 22 8.63 -13.71 -1.67
N CYS A 23 8.03 -14.26 -0.61
CA CYS A 23 7.36 -13.51 0.43
C CYS A 23 8.37 -13.17 1.53
N GLU A 24 8.55 -11.88 1.79
CA GLU A 24 9.44 -11.38 2.83
C GLU A 24 8.63 -10.72 3.95
N VAL A 25 9.03 -11.00 5.20
CA VAL A 25 8.41 -10.38 6.39
C VAL A 25 9.24 -9.17 6.82
N ILE A 26 8.59 -7.99 6.83
CA ILE A 26 9.18 -6.73 7.25
C ILE A 26 8.70 -6.43 8.67
N THR A 27 9.60 -6.48 9.63
CA THR A 27 9.26 -6.34 11.06
C THR A 27 9.79 -5.07 11.71
N GLY A 28 10.57 -4.26 11.00
CA GLY A 28 11.30 -3.16 11.59
C GLY A 28 12.50 -3.64 12.43
N GLY A 29 12.76 -3.01 13.55
CA GLY A 29 13.87 -3.33 14.44
C GLY A 29 14.99 -2.28 14.38
N ARG A 30 16.25 -2.68 14.61
CA ARG A 30 17.40 -1.75 14.63
C ARG A 30 17.91 -1.34 13.25
N ASP A 31 17.68 -2.16 12.25
CA ASP A 31 18.06 -1.88 10.87
C ASP A 31 16.96 -1.05 10.17
N LYS A 32 17.28 0.20 9.82
CA LYS A 32 16.35 1.10 9.12
C LYS A 32 15.84 0.54 7.80
N LYS A 33 16.61 -0.31 7.11
CA LYS A 33 16.19 -0.97 5.87
C LYS A 33 15.02 -1.92 6.06
N ARG A 34 14.77 -2.36 7.28
CA ARG A 34 13.63 -3.23 7.64
C ARG A 34 12.38 -2.45 8.03
N PHE A 35 12.41 -1.13 8.07
CA PHE A 35 11.21 -0.33 8.28
C PHE A 35 10.37 -0.29 7.00
N LEU A 36 9.07 -0.40 7.17
CA LEU A 36 8.13 -0.32 6.05
C LEU A 36 8.32 0.98 5.26
N LEU A 37 8.47 2.12 5.92
CA LEU A 37 8.67 3.40 5.26
C LEU A 37 9.83 3.35 4.26
N TYR A 38 10.98 2.84 4.66
CA TYR A 38 12.14 2.71 3.77
C TYR A 38 11.84 1.85 2.54
N GLN A 39 11.11 0.75 2.72
CA GLN A 39 10.71 -0.12 1.62
C GLN A 39 9.71 0.57 0.70
N LEU A 40 8.75 1.31 1.25
CA LEU A 40 7.80 2.09 0.46
C LEU A 40 8.50 3.17 -0.37
N GLU A 41 9.46 3.91 0.21
CA GLU A 41 10.26 4.92 -0.49
C GLU A 41 11.00 4.31 -1.69
N LEU A 42 11.68 3.17 -1.49
CA LEU A 42 12.35 2.46 -2.58
C LEU A 42 11.39 1.99 -3.68
N SER A 43 10.23 1.47 -3.29
CA SER A 43 9.21 1.02 -4.25
C SER A 43 8.60 2.18 -5.02
N MET A 44 8.37 3.33 -4.36
CA MET A 44 7.88 4.56 -5.02
C MET A 44 8.85 5.06 -6.08
N LEU A 45 10.17 4.98 -5.83
CA LEU A 45 11.19 5.40 -6.80
C LEU A 45 11.16 4.60 -8.11
N LYS A 46 10.73 3.35 -8.05
CA LYS A 46 10.74 2.41 -9.19
C LYS A 46 9.37 2.24 -9.84
N ALA A 47 8.29 2.61 -9.18
CA ALA A 47 6.94 2.34 -9.62
C ALA A 47 6.54 3.17 -10.84
N GLU A 48 5.72 2.59 -11.70
CA GLU A 48 4.97 3.26 -12.77
C GLU A 48 3.51 3.49 -12.37
N ARG A 49 3.03 2.75 -11.38
CA ARG A 49 1.71 2.91 -10.76
C ARG A 49 1.77 2.57 -9.29
N ILE A 50 1.06 3.37 -8.49
CA ILE A 50 0.96 3.22 -7.04
C ILE A 50 -0.52 3.19 -6.65
N ASP A 51 -0.92 2.14 -5.94
CA ASP A 51 -2.23 2.02 -5.34
C ASP A 51 -2.06 1.82 -3.82
N MET A 52 -2.65 2.69 -3.03
CA MET A 52 -2.62 2.62 -1.57
C MET A 52 -4.05 2.44 -1.03
N ILE A 53 -4.24 1.43 -0.19
CA ILE A 53 -5.51 1.16 0.47
C ILE A 53 -5.23 1.11 1.96
N VAL A 54 -5.68 2.11 2.70
CA VAL A 54 -5.39 2.24 4.14
C VAL A 54 -6.66 2.58 4.92
N SER A 55 -6.75 2.05 6.13
CA SER A 55 -7.93 2.22 6.99
C SER A 55 -8.14 3.66 7.42
N PHE A 56 -7.05 4.38 7.64
CA PHE A 56 -7.03 5.79 8.03
C PHE A 56 -5.72 6.47 7.63
N LEU A 57 -5.76 7.80 7.56
CA LEU A 57 -4.63 8.66 7.29
C LEU A 57 -4.40 9.63 8.45
N MET A 58 -3.14 9.79 8.84
CA MET A 58 -2.70 10.79 9.82
C MET A 58 -1.75 11.79 9.15
N GLU A 59 -1.80 13.04 9.59
CA GLU A 59 -0.95 14.10 9.02
C GLU A 59 0.53 13.77 9.09
N SER A 60 0.99 13.21 10.22
CA SER A 60 2.38 12.80 10.41
C SER A 60 2.83 11.77 9.37
N GLY A 61 2.02 10.75 9.13
CA GLY A 61 2.33 9.72 8.16
C GLY A 61 2.32 10.25 6.72
N VAL A 62 1.33 11.06 6.38
CA VAL A 62 1.24 11.70 5.06
C VAL A 62 2.47 12.57 4.80
N ARG A 63 2.90 13.38 5.77
CA ARG A 63 4.10 14.23 5.63
C ARG A 63 5.37 13.43 5.34
N MET A 64 5.46 12.20 5.85
CA MET A 64 6.64 11.34 5.62
C MET A 64 6.76 10.85 4.17
N ILE A 65 5.65 10.69 3.45
CA ILE A 65 5.65 10.13 2.08
C ILE A 65 5.28 11.16 1.00
N LEU A 66 4.89 12.36 1.38
CA LEU A 66 4.31 13.34 0.47
C LEU A 66 5.28 13.78 -0.63
N ASP A 67 6.55 13.98 -0.28
CA ASP A 67 7.59 14.36 -1.24
C ASP A 67 7.87 13.24 -2.25
N ASP A 68 7.89 11.98 -1.79
CA ASP A 68 8.08 10.82 -2.66
C ASP A 68 6.91 10.64 -3.62
N LEU A 69 5.67 10.84 -3.15
CA LEU A 69 4.48 10.82 -3.99
C LEU A 69 4.52 11.94 -5.03
N GLU A 70 4.92 13.14 -4.64
CA GLU A 70 5.04 14.27 -5.57
C GLU A 70 6.10 14.01 -6.64
N GLN A 71 7.27 13.50 -6.27
CA GLN A 71 8.31 13.11 -7.20
C GLN A 71 7.84 12.00 -8.17
N ALA A 72 7.09 11.02 -7.67
CA ALA A 72 6.50 9.99 -8.51
C ALA A 72 5.53 10.59 -9.54
N LEU A 73 4.63 11.48 -9.11
CA LEU A 73 3.72 12.20 -10.01
C LEU A 73 4.47 13.01 -11.08
N ASN A 74 5.56 13.68 -10.69
CA ASN A 74 6.39 14.45 -11.62
C ASN A 74 7.07 13.56 -12.69
N ARG A 75 7.27 12.28 -12.40
CA ARG A 75 7.73 11.28 -13.37
C ARG A 75 6.61 10.68 -14.23
N GLY A 76 5.35 11.07 -14.00
CA GLY A 76 4.18 10.54 -14.70
C GLY A 76 3.56 9.28 -14.10
N VAL A 77 3.91 8.93 -12.86
CA VAL A 77 3.34 7.79 -12.14
C VAL A 77 1.87 8.05 -11.83
N LYS A 78 1.02 7.07 -12.04
CA LYS A 78 -0.39 7.11 -11.66
C LYS A 78 -0.54 6.69 -10.21
N ILE A 79 -1.18 7.52 -9.39
CA ILE A 79 -1.37 7.28 -7.96
C ILE A 79 -2.85 7.28 -7.62
N ARG A 80 -3.31 6.21 -6.96
CA ARG A 80 -4.63 6.12 -6.35
C ARG A 80 -4.50 5.85 -4.86
N ILE A 81 -5.30 6.54 -4.06
CA ILE A 81 -5.36 6.36 -2.61
C ILE A 81 -6.82 6.15 -2.22
N LEU A 82 -7.12 5.00 -1.63
CA LEU A 82 -8.40 4.72 -1.00
C LEU A 82 -8.20 4.66 0.51
N THR A 83 -8.88 5.50 1.24
CA THR A 83 -8.87 5.52 2.70
C THR A 83 -10.29 5.57 3.25
N GLY A 84 -10.42 5.36 4.54
CA GLY A 84 -11.70 5.45 5.24
C GLY A 84 -11.55 6.23 6.54
N ASN A 85 -12.56 6.13 7.39
CA ASN A 85 -12.55 6.73 8.72
C ASN A 85 -12.72 5.67 9.81
N TYR A 86 -11.85 4.66 9.79
CA TYR A 86 -11.90 3.60 10.79
C TYR A 86 -11.74 4.19 12.19
N LEU A 87 -12.71 3.93 13.05
CA LEU A 87 -12.79 4.47 14.42
C LEU A 87 -12.68 6.01 14.53
N GLY A 88 -12.99 6.75 13.48
CA GLY A 88 -12.87 8.20 13.47
C GLY A 88 -11.44 8.73 13.50
N ILE A 89 -10.44 7.93 13.11
CA ILE A 89 -9.02 8.25 13.25
C ILE A 89 -8.48 9.12 12.11
N THR A 90 -9.03 9.03 10.91
CA THR A 90 -8.55 9.84 9.78
C THR A 90 -8.62 11.32 10.11
N GLN A 91 -7.48 11.98 10.01
CA GLN A 91 -7.36 13.42 10.24
C GLN A 91 -7.74 14.19 8.97
N PRO A 92 -8.70 15.12 9.02
CA PRO A 92 -9.03 15.96 7.86
C PRO A 92 -7.83 16.69 7.28
N GLY A 93 -6.90 17.15 8.13
CA GLY A 93 -5.66 17.77 7.70
C GLY A 93 -4.78 16.87 6.82
N ALA A 94 -4.80 15.56 7.03
CA ALA A 94 -4.09 14.61 6.17
C ALA A 94 -4.65 14.61 4.73
N LEU A 95 -5.96 14.64 4.59
CA LEU A 95 -6.63 14.74 3.30
C LEU A 95 -6.36 16.09 2.62
N CYS A 96 -6.41 17.19 3.40
CA CYS A 96 -6.07 18.51 2.91
C CYS A 96 -4.64 18.59 2.39
N LEU A 97 -3.66 18.05 3.13
CA LEU A 97 -2.26 18.01 2.70
C LEU A 97 -2.08 17.32 1.34
N ILE A 98 -2.73 16.18 1.14
CA ILE A 98 -2.68 15.47 -0.14
C ILE A 98 -3.28 16.32 -1.24
N LYS A 99 -4.44 16.92 -1.00
CA LYS A 99 -5.12 17.74 -2.01
C LYS A 99 -4.37 19.03 -2.33
N GLU A 100 -3.81 19.71 -1.34
CA GLU A 100 -3.04 20.94 -1.53
C GLU A 100 -1.73 20.72 -2.29
N ARG A 101 -0.99 19.67 -1.94
CA ARG A 101 0.31 19.37 -2.56
C ARG A 101 0.19 18.64 -3.89
N LEU A 102 -0.69 17.68 -4.00
CA LEU A 102 -0.76 16.77 -5.13
C LEU A 102 -1.93 17.07 -6.08
N GLY A 103 -2.93 17.80 -5.61
CA GLY A 103 -4.09 18.24 -6.39
C GLY A 103 -4.87 17.07 -7.00
N ASP A 104 -5.38 17.28 -8.21
CA ASP A 104 -6.16 16.27 -8.94
C ASP A 104 -5.30 15.24 -9.67
N ARG A 105 -3.99 15.32 -9.52
CA ARG A 105 -3.05 14.31 -10.04
C ARG A 105 -3.13 12.97 -9.30
N VAL A 106 -3.70 12.96 -8.08
CA VAL A 106 -3.96 11.76 -7.28
C VAL A 106 -5.47 11.48 -7.27
N ASP A 107 -5.85 10.26 -7.60
CA ASP A 107 -7.22 9.77 -7.41
C ASP A 107 -7.39 9.40 -5.91
N LEU A 108 -7.81 10.37 -5.12
CA LEU A 108 -8.05 10.19 -3.68
C LEU A 108 -9.53 9.92 -3.44
N ARG A 109 -9.83 8.76 -2.86
CA ARG A 109 -11.20 8.34 -2.52
C ARG A 109 -11.33 8.02 -1.04
N PHE A 110 -12.48 8.37 -0.50
CA PHE A 110 -12.83 8.15 0.89
C PHE A 110 -14.01 7.18 1.00
N TYR A 111 -13.77 6.04 1.67
CA TYR A 111 -14.79 5.06 1.96
C TYR A 111 -15.59 5.48 3.19
N ASN A 112 -16.88 5.70 3.04
CA ASN A 112 -17.76 6.17 4.09
C ASN A 112 -19.10 5.44 4.07
N GLU A 113 -19.07 4.11 4.21
CA GLU A 113 -20.29 3.32 4.32
C GLU A 113 -20.61 3.02 5.79
N LYS A 114 -21.79 3.43 6.24
CA LYS A 114 -22.25 3.19 7.60
C LYS A 114 -22.50 1.68 7.81
N GLY A 115 -22.09 1.19 8.99
CA GLY A 115 -22.34 -0.20 9.40
C GLY A 115 -21.35 -1.22 8.84
N ARG A 116 -20.34 -0.79 8.06
CA ARG A 116 -19.26 -1.66 7.60
C ARG A 116 -17.91 -1.17 8.08
N SER A 117 -17.10 -2.09 8.58
CA SER A 117 -15.73 -1.81 8.95
C SER A 117 -14.83 -1.80 7.72
N PHE A 118 -14.04 -0.73 7.56
CA PHE A 118 -13.03 -0.62 6.52
C PHE A 118 -11.65 -0.61 7.18
N HIS A 119 -10.98 -1.77 7.19
CA HIS A 119 -9.72 -1.94 7.91
C HIS A 119 -8.56 -2.55 7.07
N PRO A 120 -8.47 -2.30 5.76
CA PRO A 120 -7.36 -2.78 4.95
C PRO A 120 -6.11 -1.92 5.13
N LYS A 121 -4.96 -2.52 4.90
CA LYS A 121 -3.67 -1.84 4.79
C LYS A 121 -2.85 -2.56 3.74
N ALA A 122 -2.86 -2.02 2.53
CA ALA A 122 -2.15 -2.56 1.40
C ALA A 122 -1.50 -1.44 0.58
N TYR A 123 -0.27 -1.66 0.19
CA TYR A 123 0.50 -0.77 -0.66
C TYR A 123 0.95 -1.56 -1.88
N ILE A 124 0.53 -1.15 -3.07
CA ILE A 124 0.72 -1.89 -4.31
C ILE A 124 1.52 -1.01 -5.28
N PHE A 125 2.67 -1.50 -5.68
CA PHE A 125 3.57 -0.83 -6.63
C PHE A 125 3.71 -1.69 -7.87
N ARG A 126 3.43 -1.14 -9.03
CA ARG A 126 3.55 -1.85 -10.31
C ARG A 126 4.64 -1.23 -11.17
N ARG A 127 5.41 -2.08 -11.82
CA ARG A 127 6.47 -1.71 -12.75
C ARG A 127 6.52 -2.73 -13.87
N LYS A 128 6.13 -2.35 -15.11
CA LYS A 128 6.03 -3.27 -16.25
C LYS A 128 5.24 -4.54 -15.86
N ASP A 129 5.88 -5.70 -15.92
CA ASP A 129 5.29 -7.00 -15.60
C ASP A 129 5.52 -7.42 -14.14
N LEU A 130 6.14 -6.56 -13.34
CA LEU A 130 6.43 -6.82 -11.93
C LEU A 130 5.55 -6.00 -11.00
N GLY A 131 5.18 -6.58 -9.86
CA GLY A 131 4.47 -5.89 -8.79
C GLY A 131 5.08 -6.21 -7.43
N GLU A 132 5.09 -5.20 -6.56
CA GLU A 132 5.43 -5.35 -5.16
C GLU A 132 4.18 -5.01 -4.34
N ILE A 133 3.83 -5.86 -3.39
CA ILE A 133 2.66 -5.68 -2.53
C ILE A 133 3.09 -5.80 -1.08
N TYR A 134 2.80 -4.77 -0.29
CA TYR A 134 2.98 -4.77 1.15
C TYR A 134 1.60 -4.84 1.82
N ILE A 135 1.37 -5.85 2.62
CA ILE A 135 0.13 -6.07 3.37
C ILE A 135 0.50 -6.24 4.84
N GLY A 136 -0.21 -5.56 5.72
CA GLY A 136 0.09 -5.67 7.14
C GLY A 136 -0.81 -4.84 8.04
N SER A 137 -0.26 -4.44 9.17
CA SER A 137 -0.96 -3.65 10.20
C SER A 137 -0.64 -2.16 10.15
N SER A 138 0.27 -1.71 9.27
CA SER A 138 0.73 -0.33 9.23
C SER A 138 -0.11 0.57 8.34
N ASN A 139 -0.63 1.66 8.90
CA ASN A 139 -1.26 2.77 8.18
C ASN A 139 -0.26 3.92 7.95
N VAL A 140 -0.68 4.83 7.12
CA VAL A 140 0.04 6.09 6.87
C VAL A 140 -0.48 7.22 7.73
#